data_99dbc256bc62e375a2455deee374bb18
#
_entry.id   99dbc256bc62e375a2455deee374bb18
#
_cell.length_a   1.000
_cell.length_b   1.000
_cell.length_c   1.000
_cell.angle_alpha   90.00
_cell.angle_beta   90.00
_cell.angle_gamma   90.00
#
_symmetry.space_group_name_H-M   'P 1'
#
loop_
_entity.id
_entity.type
_entity.pdbx_description
1 polymer ?
#
loop_
_entity_poly.entity_id
_entity_poly.type
_entity_poly.pdbx_seq_one_letter_code
_entity_poly.pdbx_strand_id
1 'polypeptide(L)'
;VTNFEIVNKNLEEVEKKYGKIDIFVNNAGIAGMNTPVAEYPLDEWKKVMNLNLNSVFYCCKAVVPFMLKNDYGRIVNIASIAGKEGNPNASAYSTSKAGVIGLTKSLGKELAQKNIAVNCVTPAAAKTRIFDQMTEEHINYMLSKIPRNKFAKVEELASLVTWLASEENSFSTAAVFDLSGGRATY
;
A
#
# COMPACT_ATOMS: atom_id res chain seq x y z
N VAL A 1 7.91 10.78 5.29
CA VAL A 1 8.19 9.72 4.30
C VAL A 1 8.44 10.26 2.88
N THR A 2 8.12 11.52 2.59
CA THR A 2 8.33 12.16 1.27
C THR A 2 9.72 12.77 1.05
N ASN A 3 10.62 12.61 1.98
CA ASN A 3 12.03 13.01 1.88
C ASN A 3 12.90 11.79 2.12
N PHE A 4 13.69 11.42 1.09
CA PHE A 4 14.51 10.20 1.12
C PHE A 4 15.60 10.24 2.19
N GLU A 5 16.29 11.38 2.34
CA GLU A 5 17.40 11.53 3.28
C GLU A 5 16.92 11.37 4.73
N ILE A 6 15.72 11.92 5.05
CA ILE A 6 15.10 11.75 6.37
C ILE A 6 14.70 10.31 6.61
N VAL A 7 14.10 9.65 5.60
CA VAL A 7 13.74 8.22 5.70
C VAL A 7 14.97 7.38 5.96
N ASN A 8 16.03 7.55 5.17
CA ASN A 8 17.27 6.79 5.30
C ASN A 8 17.92 6.99 6.69
N LYS A 9 18.05 8.24 7.13
CA LYS A 9 18.58 8.55 8.45
C LYS A 9 17.79 7.89 9.58
N ASN A 10 16.46 7.93 9.51
CA ASN A 10 15.62 7.30 10.52
C ASN A 10 15.81 5.77 10.56
N LEU A 11 15.97 5.13 9.41
CA LEU A 11 16.23 3.68 9.35
C LEU A 11 17.62 3.31 9.88
N GLU A 12 18.64 4.15 9.64
CA GLU A 12 19.97 3.99 10.25
C GLU A 12 19.91 4.08 11.78
N GLU A 13 19.10 5.01 12.31
CA GLU A 13 18.89 5.14 13.75
C GLU A 13 18.15 3.92 14.34
N VAL A 14 17.16 3.39 13.62
CA VAL A 14 16.43 2.17 14.00
C VAL A 14 17.37 0.96 13.99
N GLU A 15 18.15 0.78 12.92
CA GLU A 15 19.12 -0.33 12.81
C GLU A 15 20.18 -0.24 13.90
N LYS A 16 20.72 0.96 14.16
CA LYS A 16 21.69 1.18 15.24
C LYS A 16 21.11 0.84 16.62
N LYS A 17 19.82 1.12 16.84
CA LYS A 17 19.17 0.88 18.15
C LYS A 17 18.76 -0.56 18.36
N TYR A 18 18.28 -1.24 17.31
CA TYR A 18 17.67 -2.58 17.42
C TYR A 18 18.48 -3.68 16.72
N GLY A 19 19.52 -3.33 15.98
CA GLY A 19 20.45 -4.26 15.30
C GLY A 19 19.96 -4.73 13.94
N LYS A 20 18.64 -4.67 13.64
CA LYS A 20 18.05 -5.13 12.38
C LYS A 20 16.69 -4.51 12.11
N ILE A 21 16.25 -4.60 10.86
CA ILE A 21 14.91 -4.25 10.40
C ILE A 21 14.35 -5.43 9.63
N ASP A 22 13.44 -6.17 10.24
CA ASP A 22 12.87 -7.40 9.69
C ASP A 22 11.58 -7.16 8.91
N ILE A 23 10.76 -6.21 9.35
CA ILE A 23 9.42 -5.95 8.81
C ILE A 23 9.29 -4.47 8.45
N PHE A 24 8.75 -4.21 7.27
CA PHE A 24 8.46 -2.85 6.84
C PHE A 24 7.09 -2.76 6.17
N VAL A 25 6.20 -1.91 6.72
CA VAL A 25 4.84 -1.73 6.19
C VAL A 25 4.69 -0.31 5.64
N ASN A 26 4.54 -0.18 4.33
CA ASN A 26 4.23 1.08 3.67
C ASN A 26 2.71 1.30 3.68
N ASN A 27 2.23 2.02 4.70
CA ASN A 27 0.80 2.28 4.90
C ASN A 27 0.40 3.74 4.69
N ALA A 28 1.33 4.70 4.77
CA ALA A 28 1.04 6.11 4.62
C ALA A 28 0.42 6.43 3.26
N GLY A 29 -0.63 7.26 3.25
CA GLY A 29 -1.29 7.66 2.02
C GLY A 29 -2.47 8.62 2.25
N ILE A 30 -2.89 9.27 1.17
CA ILE A 30 -4.06 10.17 1.11
C ILE A 30 -4.92 9.83 -0.09
N ALA A 31 -6.22 10.13 -0.01
CA ALA A 31 -7.14 9.95 -1.13
C ALA A 31 -6.94 11.01 -2.24
N GLY A 32 -6.55 12.22 -1.85
CA GLY A 32 -6.54 13.37 -2.77
C GLY A 32 -7.96 13.89 -3.06
N MET A 33 -8.04 14.79 -4.04
CA MET A 33 -9.31 15.34 -4.48
C MET A 33 -10.12 14.33 -5.30
N ASN A 34 -11.43 14.47 -5.24
CA ASN A 34 -12.38 13.72 -6.07
C ASN A 34 -12.94 14.67 -7.14
N THR A 35 -12.32 14.69 -8.33
CA THR A 35 -12.68 15.58 -9.43
C THR A 35 -12.27 14.98 -10.78
N PRO A 36 -12.95 15.32 -11.90
CA PRO A 36 -12.60 14.85 -13.23
C PRO A 36 -11.15 15.18 -13.62
N VAL A 37 -10.55 14.34 -14.44
CA VAL A 37 -9.14 14.52 -14.88
C VAL A 37 -8.90 15.89 -15.52
N ALA A 38 -9.84 16.38 -16.33
CA ALA A 38 -9.72 17.67 -17.02
C ALA A 38 -9.61 18.86 -16.05
N GLU A 39 -10.14 18.71 -14.83
CA GLU A 39 -10.19 19.75 -13.80
C GLU A 39 -9.25 19.47 -12.62
N TYR A 40 -8.49 18.35 -12.68
CA TYR A 40 -7.66 17.93 -11.57
C TYR A 40 -6.47 18.88 -11.38
N PRO A 41 -6.30 19.54 -10.22
CA PRO A 41 -5.21 20.48 -9.99
C PRO A 41 -3.85 19.77 -10.02
N LEU A 42 -2.89 20.33 -10.76
CA LEU A 42 -1.56 19.74 -10.91
C LEU A 42 -0.82 19.59 -9.58
N ASP A 43 -1.01 20.51 -8.65
CA ASP A 43 -0.33 20.45 -7.34
C ASP A 43 -0.92 19.36 -6.45
N GLU A 44 -2.25 19.15 -6.49
CA GLU A 44 -2.87 18.02 -5.81
C GLU A 44 -2.45 16.67 -6.41
N TRP A 45 -2.32 16.60 -7.76
CA TRP A 45 -1.72 15.42 -8.41
C TRP A 45 -0.32 15.13 -7.87
N LYS A 46 0.58 16.12 -7.88
CA LYS A 46 1.96 15.97 -7.38
C LYS A 46 1.99 15.55 -5.92
N LYS A 47 1.13 16.13 -5.08
CA LYS A 47 1.02 15.82 -3.65
C LYS A 47 0.62 14.35 -3.42
N VAL A 48 -0.41 13.87 -4.14
CA VAL A 48 -0.86 12.48 -4.05
C VAL A 48 0.22 11.53 -4.55
N MET A 49 0.81 11.78 -5.72
CA MET A 49 1.88 10.95 -6.28
C MET A 49 3.10 10.92 -5.36
N ASN A 50 3.48 12.04 -4.79
CA ASN A 50 4.63 12.13 -3.90
C ASN A 50 4.41 11.32 -2.61
N LEU A 51 3.24 11.45 -1.98
CA LEU A 51 2.97 10.71 -0.74
C LEU A 51 2.62 9.24 -0.97
N ASN A 52 1.81 8.92 -1.99
CA ASN A 52 1.31 7.55 -2.15
C ASN A 52 2.25 6.63 -2.93
N LEU A 53 3.12 7.17 -3.79
CA LEU A 53 3.99 6.38 -4.66
C LEU A 53 5.47 6.64 -4.42
N ASN A 54 5.93 7.91 -4.53
CA ASN A 54 7.33 8.22 -4.37
C ASN A 54 7.83 7.85 -2.97
N SER A 55 7.02 8.09 -1.93
CA SER A 55 7.38 7.72 -0.56
C SER A 55 7.56 6.22 -0.39
N VAL A 56 6.71 5.41 -1.03
CA VAL A 56 6.83 3.94 -0.99
C VAL A 56 8.13 3.49 -1.65
N PHE A 57 8.48 4.10 -2.80
CA PHE A 57 9.76 3.85 -3.44
C PHE A 57 10.94 4.26 -2.55
N TYR A 58 10.89 5.45 -1.93
CA TYR A 58 11.96 5.91 -1.02
C TYR A 58 12.14 4.98 0.17
N CYS A 59 11.04 4.58 0.79
CA CYS A 59 11.07 3.64 1.91
C CYS A 59 11.62 2.27 1.51
N CYS A 60 11.18 1.71 0.39
CA CYS A 60 11.72 0.45 -0.13
C CYS A 60 13.21 0.57 -0.46
N LYS A 61 13.62 1.63 -1.16
CA LYS A 61 15.03 1.88 -1.50
C LYS A 61 15.91 1.99 -0.24
N ALA A 62 15.40 2.62 0.80
CA ALA A 62 16.16 2.81 2.05
C ALA A 62 16.22 1.56 2.91
N VAL A 63 15.14 0.74 2.99
CA VAL A 63 15.10 -0.42 3.88
C VAL A 63 15.78 -1.67 3.31
N VAL A 64 15.74 -1.87 1.99
CA VAL A 64 16.27 -3.07 1.32
C VAL A 64 17.75 -3.36 1.67
N PRO A 65 18.68 -2.38 1.71
CA PRO A 65 20.07 -2.66 2.10
C PRO A 65 20.20 -3.30 3.48
N PHE A 66 19.39 -2.90 4.46
CA PHE A 66 19.41 -3.48 5.81
C PHE A 66 18.88 -4.92 5.81
N MET A 67 17.82 -5.20 5.05
CA MET A 67 17.29 -6.55 4.91
C MET A 67 18.24 -7.47 4.16
N LEU A 68 18.93 -6.99 3.13
CA LEU A 68 19.96 -7.76 2.40
C LEU A 68 21.14 -8.12 3.29
N LYS A 69 21.56 -7.23 4.21
CA LYS A 69 22.65 -7.48 5.17
C LYS A 69 22.36 -8.67 6.07
N ASN A 70 21.08 -8.89 6.43
CA ASN A 70 20.66 -9.95 7.34
C ASN A 70 20.06 -11.16 6.59
N ASP A 71 19.95 -11.11 5.27
CA ASP A 71 19.23 -12.06 4.40
C ASP A 71 17.82 -12.41 4.94
N TYR A 72 17.11 -11.39 5.43
CA TYR A 72 15.74 -11.52 5.91
C TYR A 72 14.98 -10.21 5.76
N GLY A 73 13.74 -10.30 5.27
CA GLY A 73 12.85 -9.14 5.21
C GLY A 73 11.43 -9.47 4.78
N ARG A 74 10.48 -8.70 5.30
CA ARG A 74 9.06 -8.73 4.91
C ARG A 74 8.59 -7.31 4.65
N ILE A 75 8.38 -6.97 3.38
CA ILE A 75 7.85 -5.67 2.97
C ILE A 75 6.39 -5.84 2.55
N VAL A 76 5.50 -5.10 3.18
CA VAL A 76 4.07 -5.08 2.84
C VAL A 76 3.66 -3.68 2.43
N ASN A 77 3.24 -3.52 1.18
CA ASN A 77 2.77 -2.25 0.64
C ASN A 77 1.24 -2.21 0.65
N ILE A 78 0.66 -1.14 1.19
CA ILE A 78 -0.81 -0.96 1.17
C ILE A 78 -1.19 -0.20 -0.10
N ALA A 79 -1.63 -0.96 -1.10
CA ALA A 79 -2.19 -0.43 -2.33
C ALA A 79 -3.69 -0.11 -2.18
N SER A 80 -4.51 -0.44 -3.14
CA SER A 80 -5.97 -0.30 -3.10
C SER A 80 -6.58 -1.06 -4.29
N ILE A 81 -7.84 -1.45 -4.16
CA ILE A 81 -8.66 -1.90 -5.27
C ILE A 81 -8.72 -0.86 -6.40
N ALA A 82 -8.68 0.44 -6.05
CA ALA A 82 -8.62 1.53 -7.02
C ALA A 82 -7.38 1.47 -7.92
N GLY A 83 -6.29 0.85 -7.47
CA GLY A 83 -5.10 0.62 -8.28
C GLY A 83 -5.27 -0.51 -9.31
N LYS A 84 -6.25 -1.40 -9.14
CA LYS A 84 -6.61 -2.44 -10.10
C LYS A 84 -7.63 -1.96 -11.12
N GLU A 85 -8.71 -1.34 -10.64
CA GLU A 85 -9.89 -1.02 -11.45
C GLU A 85 -9.91 0.42 -11.98
N GLY A 86 -9.24 1.34 -11.28
CA GLY A 86 -9.48 2.77 -11.43
C GLY A 86 -10.81 3.19 -10.80
N ASN A 87 -10.86 4.41 -10.26
CA ASN A 87 -12.11 5.00 -9.80
C ASN A 87 -12.35 6.31 -10.56
N PRO A 88 -13.56 6.56 -11.08
CA PRO A 88 -13.93 7.85 -11.64
C PRO A 88 -13.63 8.97 -10.64
N ASN A 89 -13.13 10.11 -11.13
CA ASN A 89 -12.79 11.30 -10.35
C ASN A 89 -11.66 11.14 -9.32
N ALA A 90 -11.00 9.97 -9.26
CA ALA A 90 -9.90 9.68 -8.34
C ALA A 90 -8.63 9.28 -9.10
N SER A 91 -8.31 9.98 -10.20
CA SER A 91 -7.23 9.61 -11.12
C SER A 91 -5.85 9.55 -10.44
N ALA A 92 -5.48 10.57 -9.64
CA ALA A 92 -4.20 10.59 -8.94
C ALA A 92 -4.08 9.44 -7.94
N TYR A 93 -5.14 9.18 -7.16
CA TYR A 93 -5.18 8.07 -6.21
C TYR A 93 -5.03 6.73 -6.92
N SER A 94 -5.86 6.47 -7.94
CA SER A 94 -5.85 5.22 -8.69
C SER A 94 -4.49 4.98 -9.35
N THR A 95 -3.92 5.99 -10.01
CA THR A 95 -2.60 5.92 -10.63
C THR A 95 -1.50 5.64 -9.61
N SER A 96 -1.52 6.34 -8.47
CA SER A 96 -0.52 6.12 -7.43
C SER A 96 -0.57 4.70 -6.87
N LYS A 97 -1.77 4.16 -6.64
CA LYS A 97 -1.96 2.80 -6.11
C LYS A 97 -1.66 1.71 -7.16
N ALA A 98 -1.91 1.96 -8.44
CA ALA A 98 -1.44 1.11 -9.54
C ALA A 98 0.10 1.10 -9.62
N GLY A 99 0.75 2.24 -9.44
CA GLY A 99 2.21 2.35 -9.36
C GLY A 99 2.80 1.53 -8.20
N VAL A 100 2.17 1.53 -7.03
CA VAL A 100 2.58 0.70 -5.89
C VAL A 100 2.49 -0.79 -6.22
N ILE A 101 1.45 -1.24 -6.94
CA ILE A 101 1.33 -2.62 -7.41
C ILE A 101 2.49 -2.98 -8.35
N GLY A 102 2.80 -2.10 -9.32
CA GLY A 102 3.92 -2.29 -10.25
C GLY A 102 5.26 -2.37 -9.52
N LEU A 103 5.54 -1.42 -8.62
CA LEU A 103 6.74 -1.40 -7.79
C LEU A 103 6.90 -2.68 -6.96
N THR A 104 5.82 -3.14 -6.33
CA THR A 104 5.81 -4.38 -5.54
C THR A 104 6.22 -5.59 -6.37
N LYS A 105 5.64 -5.72 -7.57
CA LYS A 105 5.95 -6.83 -8.48
C LYS A 105 7.41 -6.80 -8.95
N SER A 106 7.92 -5.63 -9.27
CA SER A 106 9.31 -5.45 -9.71
C SER A 106 10.27 -5.83 -8.57
N LEU A 107 10.14 -5.16 -7.43
CA LEU A 107 11.04 -5.37 -6.28
C LEU A 107 10.96 -6.80 -5.73
N GLY A 108 9.76 -7.40 -5.68
CA GLY A 108 9.61 -8.78 -5.23
C GLY A 108 10.30 -9.79 -6.13
N LYS A 109 10.35 -9.55 -7.45
CA LYS A 109 11.11 -10.37 -8.39
C LYS A 109 12.62 -10.16 -8.27
N GLU A 110 13.07 -8.92 -8.06
CA GLU A 110 14.48 -8.58 -7.85
C GLU A 110 15.06 -9.30 -6.63
N LEU A 111 14.25 -9.45 -5.58
CA LEU A 111 14.65 -10.05 -4.30
C LEU A 111 14.26 -11.53 -4.14
N ALA A 112 13.69 -12.15 -5.16
CA ALA A 112 13.11 -13.49 -5.08
C ALA A 112 14.10 -14.60 -4.69
N GLN A 113 15.41 -14.41 -4.92
CA GLN A 113 16.45 -15.36 -4.52
C GLN A 113 17.00 -15.10 -3.11
N LYS A 114 16.45 -14.14 -2.40
CA LYS A 114 16.77 -13.78 -1.02
C LYS A 114 15.63 -14.18 -0.10
N ASN A 115 15.89 -14.32 1.19
CA ASN A 115 14.82 -14.50 2.17
C ASN A 115 14.08 -13.19 2.46
N ILE A 116 13.75 -12.46 1.39
CA ILE A 116 13.04 -11.17 1.45
C ILE A 116 11.79 -11.28 0.58
N ALA A 117 10.62 -11.16 1.22
CA ALA A 117 9.35 -11.14 0.53
C ALA A 117 8.79 -9.71 0.43
N VAL A 118 8.32 -9.34 -0.77
CA VAL A 118 7.70 -8.04 -1.04
C VAL A 118 6.33 -8.26 -1.64
N ASN A 119 5.29 -7.90 -0.89
CA ASN A 119 3.90 -8.10 -1.31
C ASN A 119 3.09 -6.83 -1.14
N CYS A 120 1.94 -6.74 -1.80
CA CYS A 120 0.98 -5.69 -1.52
C CYS A 120 -0.41 -6.23 -1.25
N VAL A 121 -1.19 -5.44 -0.52
CA VAL A 121 -2.61 -5.68 -0.26
C VAL A 121 -3.44 -4.64 -1.00
N THR A 122 -4.54 -5.06 -1.62
CA THR A 122 -5.49 -4.20 -2.33
C THR A 122 -6.85 -4.20 -1.63
N PRO A 123 -7.00 -3.44 -0.53
CA PRO A 123 -8.27 -3.36 0.16
C PRO A 123 -9.33 -2.64 -0.68
N ALA A 124 -10.59 -3.06 -0.55
CA ALA A 124 -11.73 -2.21 -0.85
C ALA A 124 -11.92 -1.20 0.30
N ALA A 125 -13.06 -0.49 0.30
CA ALA A 125 -13.35 0.44 1.39
C ALA A 125 -13.37 -0.28 2.74
N ALA A 126 -12.53 0.20 3.66
CA ALA A 126 -12.51 -0.25 5.05
C ALA A 126 -13.25 0.76 5.92
N LYS A 127 -14.06 0.27 6.85
CA LYS A 127 -14.82 1.13 7.77
C LYS A 127 -13.86 1.81 8.74
N THR A 128 -13.60 3.08 8.50
CA THR A 128 -12.77 3.95 9.33
C THR A 128 -13.55 5.20 9.72
N ARG A 129 -12.99 6.05 10.58
CA ARG A 129 -13.60 7.32 11.00
C ARG A 129 -13.97 8.26 9.84
N ILE A 130 -13.42 8.06 8.66
CA ILE A 130 -13.76 8.86 7.47
C ILE A 130 -15.22 8.66 7.04
N PHE A 131 -15.84 7.53 7.40
CA PHE A 131 -17.25 7.25 7.13
C PHE A 131 -18.20 8.21 7.87
N ASP A 132 -17.78 8.73 9.03
CA ASP A 132 -18.56 9.69 9.81
C ASP A 132 -18.76 11.02 9.08
N GLN A 133 -17.98 11.25 8.00
CA GLN A 133 -18.01 12.45 7.17
C GLN A 133 -18.67 12.24 5.80
N MET A 134 -19.16 11.02 5.52
CA MET A 134 -19.77 10.66 4.23
C MET A 134 -21.29 10.66 4.30
N THR A 135 -21.93 10.97 3.17
CA THR A 135 -23.37 10.82 3.04
C THR A 135 -23.77 9.34 2.98
N GLU A 136 -24.96 9.03 3.46
CA GLU A 136 -25.50 7.66 3.39
C GLU A 136 -25.61 7.15 1.95
N GLU A 137 -25.95 8.01 1.00
CA GLU A 137 -25.98 7.69 -0.41
C GLU A 137 -24.61 7.25 -0.93
N HIS A 138 -23.53 7.96 -0.56
CA HIS A 138 -22.17 7.60 -0.95
C HIS A 138 -21.71 6.29 -0.31
N ILE A 139 -22.06 6.06 0.95
CA ILE A 139 -21.79 4.80 1.67
C ILE A 139 -22.48 3.63 0.95
N ASN A 140 -23.77 3.78 0.63
CA ASN A 140 -24.54 2.75 -0.08
C ASN A 140 -23.99 2.49 -1.49
N TYR A 141 -23.57 3.53 -2.21
CA TYR A 141 -22.89 3.37 -3.50
C TYR A 141 -21.60 2.55 -3.39
N MET A 142 -20.74 2.87 -2.41
CA MET A 142 -19.52 2.09 -2.20
C MET A 142 -19.82 0.64 -1.82
N LEU A 143 -20.82 0.41 -0.97
CA LEU A 143 -21.24 -0.91 -0.53
C LEU A 143 -21.77 -1.76 -1.68
N SER A 144 -22.54 -1.17 -2.60
CA SER A 144 -23.08 -1.87 -3.77
C SER A 144 -22.01 -2.43 -4.72
N LYS A 145 -20.77 -1.94 -4.62
CA LYS A 145 -19.63 -2.45 -5.40
C LYS A 145 -18.96 -3.67 -4.77
N ILE A 146 -19.30 -4.02 -3.53
CA ILE A 146 -18.66 -5.11 -2.78
C ILE A 146 -19.62 -6.31 -2.73
N PRO A 147 -19.37 -7.43 -3.44
CA PRO A 147 -20.25 -8.59 -3.46
C PRO A 147 -20.56 -9.18 -2.07
N ARG A 148 -19.62 -9.10 -1.12
CA ARG A 148 -19.86 -9.51 0.28
C ARG A 148 -20.85 -8.63 1.03
N ASN A 149 -21.32 -7.54 0.43
CA ASN A 149 -22.28 -6.59 1.02
C ASN A 149 -21.90 -6.08 2.42
N LYS A 150 -20.62 -5.96 2.70
CA LYS A 150 -20.06 -5.35 3.91
C LYS A 150 -18.73 -4.68 3.62
N PHE A 151 -18.39 -3.65 4.39
CA PHE A 151 -17.06 -3.07 4.37
C PHE A 151 -16.06 -3.95 5.11
N ALA A 152 -14.80 -3.91 4.67
CA ALA A 152 -13.72 -4.53 5.42
C ALA A 152 -13.56 -3.87 6.78
N LYS A 153 -13.24 -4.66 7.80
CA LYS A 153 -12.82 -4.15 9.11
C LYS A 153 -11.31 -3.90 9.10
N VAL A 154 -10.86 -2.94 9.89
CA VAL A 154 -9.43 -2.65 10.03
C VAL A 154 -8.68 -3.88 10.53
N GLU A 155 -9.29 -4.66 11.41
CA GLU A 155 -8.75 -5.91 11.95
C GLU A 155 -8.58 -7.00 10.88
N GLU A 156 -9.48 -7.07 9.89
CA GLU A 156 -9.37 -8.01 8.76
C GLU A 156 -8.14 -7.66 7.90
N LEU A 157 -7.90 -6.36 7.66
CA LEU A 157 -6.68 -5.90 6.97
C LEU A 157 -5.42 -6.17 7.81
N ALA A 158 -5.46 -5.84 9.10
CA ALA A 158 -4.33 -6.06 10.00
C ALA A 158 -3.93 -7.54 10.08
N SER A 159 -4.90 -8.46 10.13
CA SER A 159 -4.65 -9.91 10.14
C SER A 159 -3.90 -10.39 8.88
N LEU A 160 -4.32 -9.91 7.70
CA LEU A 160 -3.64 -10.24 6.45
C LEU A 160 -2.22 -9.65 6.40
N VAL A 161 -2.06 -8.40 6.81
CA VAL A 161 -0.73 -7.75 6.87
C VAL A 161 0.18 -8.47 7.86
N THR A 162 -0.32 -8.89 9.01
CA THR A 162 0.45 -9.64 10.02
C THR A 162 0.93 -10.97 9.46
N TRP A 163 0.06 -11.72 8.78
CA TRP A 163 0.49 -12.97 8.12
C TRP A 163 1.55 -12.72 7.04
N LEU A 164 1.36 -11.72 6.18
CA LEU A 164 2.34 -11.36 5.15
C LEU A 164 3.70 -10.93 5.72
N ALA A 165 3.70 -10.37 6.93
CA ALA A 165 4.89 -9.92 7.64
C ALA A 165 5.53 -11.00 8.52
N SER A 166 4.89 -12.17 8.66
CA SER A 166 5.38 -13.27 9.48
C SER A 166 6.29 -14.25 8.70
N GLU A 167 6.95 -15.15 9.42
CA GLU A 167 7.74 -16.24 8.84
C GLU A 167 6.86 -17.28 8.12
N GLU A 168 5.58 -17.38 8.45
CA GLU A 168 4.63 -18.28 7.78
C GLU A 168 4.48 -17.94 6.29
N ASN A 169 4.68 -16.67 5.92
CA ASN A 169 4.80 -16.26 4.53
C ASN A 169 6.21 -16.58 4.01
N SER A 170 6.49 -17.83 3.76
CA SER A 170 7.82 -18.31 3.32
C SER A 170 7.96 -18.38 1.80
N PHE A 171 6.86 -18.33 1.04
CA PHE A 171 6.86 -18.58 -0.41
C PHE A 171 6.29 -17.45 -1.26
N SER A 172 5.36 -16.65 -0.72
CA SER A 172 4.71 -15.59 -1.50
C SER A 172 5.55 -14.32 -1.55
N THR A 173 5.96 -13.94 -2.76
CA THR A 173 6.58 -12.64 -3.05
C THR A 173 6.09 -12.10 -4.39
N ALA A 174 6.23 -10.80 -4.64
CA ALA A 174 5.73 -10.10 -5.83
C ALA A 174 4.21 -10.24 -6.04
N ALA A 175 3.47 -10.65 -5.00
CA ALA A 175 2.05 -10.95 -5.09
C ALA A 175 1.17 -9.76 -4.69
N VAL A 176 -0.05 -9.77 -5.23
CA VAL A 176 -1.10 -8.79 -4.94
C VAL A 176 -2.23 -9.51 -4.22
N PHE A 177 -2.33 -9.29 -2.93
CA PHE A 177 -3.35 -9.92 -2.09
C PHE A 177 -4.62 -9.07 -2.07
N ASP A 178 -5.67 -9.62 -2.66
CA ASP A 178 -6.97 -8.96 -2.72
C ASP A 178 -7.69 -9.01 -1.37
N LEU A 179 -8.18 -7.87 -0.91
CA LEU A 179 -9.06 -7.75 0.25
C LEU A 179 -10.29 -6.91 -0.11
N SER A 180 -10.92 -7.24 -1.23
CA SER A 180 -12.00 -6.44 -1.81
C SER A 180 -13.41 -7.01 -1.56
N GLY A 181 -13.53 -8.15 -0.89
CA GLY A 181 -14.82 -8.80 -0.66
C GLY A 181 -15.45 -9.33 -1.95
N GLY A 182 -14.61 -9.74 -2.91
CA GLY A 182 -15.03 -10.28 -4.20
C GLY A 182 -15.22 -9.23 -5.31
N ARG A 183 -14.87 -7.95 -5.04
CA ARG A 183 -15.00 -6.88 -6.02
C ARG A 183 -14.02 -7.03 -7.19
N ALA A 184 -12.77 -7.37 -6.92
CA ALA A 184 -11.79 -7.71 -7.93
C ALA A 184 -11.49 -9.22 -7.93
N THR A 185 -11.22 -9.79 -9.11
CA THR A 185 -10.99 -11.23 -9.30
C THR A 185 -9.64 -11.55 -9.95
N TYR A 186 -8.76 -10.55 -10.08
CA TYR A 186 -7.43 -10.70 -10.69
C TYR A 186 -6.35 -10.00 -9.89
#